data_94f856e958a5b03e4adca4dedc4950a1
#
_entry.id   94f856e958a5b03e4adca4dedc4950a1
#
_cell.length_a   1.000
_cell.length_b   1.000
_cell.length_c   1.000
_cell.angle_alpha   90.00
_cell.angle_beta   90.00
_cell.angle_gamma   90.00
#
_symmetry.space_group_name_H-M   'P 1'
#
loop_
_entity.id
_entity.type
_entity.pdbx_description
1 polymer ?
#
loop_
_entity_poly.entity_id
_entity_poly.type
_entity_poly.pdbx_seq_one_letter_code
_entity_poly.pdbx_strand_id
1 'polypeptide(L)'
;MNILCVKWGDKYSAEYVNKLYSMVSKNSCGLSIDFHCYTDDPIGIRKEINIIKVKTDLTHWWLKLDLLKLFDKGENILFDLDLVILNPLERLFSVKTRTLSVLYSQWKEGYILPRATERFPTLYNSSVMKWTDTQGHEIYDYFQKNKEMILFKYQGIDRYLFNEPVQVDLLPTSIAYSYWQGVRFSKDTTPEKLRNDYEICILNHGSKQQEINSWVKDYWIE
;
A
#
# COMPACT_ATOMS: atom_id res chain seq x y z
N MET A 1 15.89 4.68 -5.93
CA MET A 1 14.79 4.30 -5.02
C MET A 1 13.92 3.29 -5.74
N ASN A 2 13.61 2.17 -5.08
CA ASN A 2 12.72 1.15 -5.65
C ASN A 2 11.26 1.48 -5.33
N ILE A 3 10.42 1.51 -6.34
CA ILE A 3 8.97 1.61 -6.21
C ILE A 3 8.37 0.27 -6.63
N LEU A 4 7.49 -0.26 -5.80
CA LEU A 4 7.00 -1.63 -5.91
C LEU A 4 5.48 -1.65 -5.96
N CYS A 5 4.92 -2.57 -6.73
CA CYS A 5 3.50 -2.95 -6.62
C CYS A 5 3.33 -4.45 -6.83
N VAL A 6 2.18 -4.96 -6.41
CA VAL A 6 1.77 -6.35 -6.62
C VAL A 6 0.53 -6.38 -7.49
N LYS A 7 0.61 -7.05 -8.64
CA LYS A 7 -0.54 -7.43 -9.47
C LYS A 7 -0.64 -8.95 -9.48
N TRP A 8 -1.72 -9.50 -8.95
CA TRP A 8 -1.97 -10.93 -8.89
C TRP A 8 -3.42 -11.26 -9.21
N GLY A 9 -3.62 -12.26 -10.05
CA GLY A 9 -4.96 -12.68 -10.51
C GLY A 9 -5.68 -11.59 -11.31
N ASP A 10 -7.00 -11.68 -11.36
CA ASP A 10 -7.85 -10.89 -12.28
C ASP A 10 -8.51 -9.66 -11.64
N LYS A 11 -8.22 -9.38 -10.35
CA LYS A 11 -8.86 -8.25 -9.66
C LYS A 11 -8.51 -6.91 -10.29
N TYR A 12 -7.25 -6.75 -10.70
CA TYR A 12 -6.72 -5.54 -11.33
C TYR A 12 -6.08 -5.88 -12.66
N SER A 13 -6.42 -5.10 -13.71
CA SER A 13 -5.78 -5.20 -15.02
C SER A 13 -4.38 -4.55 -15.01
N ALA A 14 -3.63 -4.74 -16.08
CA ALA A 14 -2.35 -4.06 -16.28
C ALA A 14 -2.47 -2.53 -16.29
N GLU A 15 -3.64 -2.00 -16.66
CA GLU A 15 -3.95 -0.58 -16.66
C GLU A 15 -3.74 0.06 -15.26
N TYR A 16 -4.10 -0.65 -14.19
CA TYR A 16 -3.86 -0.16 -12.81
C TYR A 16 -2.37 0.02 -12.51
N VAL A 17 -1.55 -0.92 -12.96
CA VAL A 17 -0.09 -0.84 -12.81
C VAL A 17 0.46 0.33 -13.61
N ASN A 18 0.00 0.49 -14.85
CA ASN A 18 0.43 1.56 -15.76
C ASN A 18 0.06 2.95 -15.21
N LYS A 19 -1.17 3.09 -14.69
CA LYS A 19 -1.63 4.33 -14.04
C LYS A 19 -0.85 4.64 -12.77
N LEU A 20 -0.61 3.64 -11.93
CA LEU A 20 0.23 3.84 -10.75
C LEU A 20 1.64 4.31 -11.12
N TYR A 21 2.25 3.68 -12.14
CA TYR A 21 3.55 4.11 -12.65
C TYR A 21 3.53 5.57 -13.10
N SER A 22 2.52 5.98 -13.87
CA SER A 22 2.38 7.35 -14.37
C SER A 22 2.20 8.36 -13.22
N MET A 23 1.36 8.04 -12.24
CA MET A 23 1.14 8.90 -11.06
C MET A 23 2.42 9.05 -10.22
N VAL A 24 3.15 7.95 -9.96
CA VAL A 24 4.41 8.00 -9.22
C VAL A 24 5.45 8.79 -9.98
N SER A 25 5.63 8.54 -11.28
CA SER A 25 6.62 9.23 -12.11
C SER A 25 6.38 10.74 -12.14
N LYS A 26 5.11 11.17 -12.29
CA LYS A 26 4.71 12.58 -12.26
C LYS A 26 5.01 13.25 -10.90
N ASN A 27 4.89 12.51 -9.81
CA ASN A 27 4.99 13.02 -8.45
C ASN A 27 6.31 12.63 -7.74
N SER A 28 7.32 12.20 -8.50
CA SER A 28 8.61 11.70 -7.98
C SER A 28 9.54 12.78 -7.44
N CYS A 29 9.17 14.06 -7.51
CA CYS A 29 10.02 15.21 -7.09
C CYS A 29 11.37 15.25 -7.81
N GLY A 30 11.45 14.75 -9.05
CA GLY A 30 12.70 14.68 -9.83
C GLY A 30 13.67 13.57 -9.39
N LEU A 31 13.29 12.72 -8.47
CA LEU A 31 14.12 11.58 -8.07
C LEU A 31 14.10 10.47 -9.14
N SER A 32 15.25 9.82 -9.31
CA SER A 32 15.33 8.60 -10.11
C SER A 32 14.66 7.46 -9.37
N ILE A 33 13.67 6.84 -10.01
CA ILE A 33 12.92 5.72 -9.49
C ILE A 33 13.07 4.49 -10.38
N ASP A 34 13.21 3.32 -9.77
CA ASP A 34 13.16 2.02 -10.42
C ASP A 34 11.82 1.38 -10.07
N PHE A 35 10.89 1.34 -11.03
CA PHE A 35 9.54 0.82 -10.79
C PHE A 35 9.46 -0.66 -11.12
N HIS A 36 8.95 -1.45 -10.18
CA HIS A 36 8.86 -2.91 -10.27
C HIS A 36 7.43 -3.39 -10.00
N CYS A 37 6.97 -4.32 -10.84
CA CYS A 37 5.71 -5.01 -10.64
C CYS A 37 5.95 -6.50 -10.37
N TYR A 38 5.57 -6.97 -9.18
CA TYR A 38 5.55 -8.38 -8.81
C TYR A 38 4.23 -8.99 -9.26
N THR A 39 4.27 -9.86 -10.29
CA THR A 39 3.05 -10.32 -10.96
C THR A 39 3.15 -11.76 -11.47
N ASP A 40 2.00 -12.42 -11.53
CA ASP A 40 1.78 -13.69 -12.21
C ASP A 40 1.48 -13.52 -13.71
N ASP A 41 0.96 -12.35 -14.11
CA ASP A 41 0.61 -12.03 -15.50
C ASP A 41 1.08 -10.62 -15.89
N PRO A 42 2.14 -10.50 -16.71
CA PRO A 42 2.69 -9.23 -17.15
C PRO A 42 2.04 -8.64 -18.41
N ILE A 43 1.04 -9.32 -19.01
CA ILE A 43 0.45 -8.89 -20.27
C ILE A 43 -0.17 -7.49 -20.13
N GLY A 44 0.19 -6.58 -21.04
CA GLY A 44 -0.31 -5.20 -21.05
C GLY A 44 0.40 -4.22 -20.10
N ILE A 45 1.38 -4.68 -19.32
CA ILE A 45 2.21 -3.80 -18.49
C ILE A 45 3.24 -3.10 -19.37
N ARG A 46 3.46 -1.81 -19.13
CA ARG A 46 4.40 -0.96 -19.88
C ARG A 46 5.83 -1.46 -19.76
N LYS A 47 6.61 -1.32 -20.84
CA LYS A 47 8.00 -1.80 -20.94
C LYS A 47 8.98 -1.09 -20.00
N GLU A 48 8.63 0.10 -19.52
CA GLU A 48 9.42 0.89 -18.57
C GLU A 48 9.35 0.30 -17.14
N ILE A 49 8.42 -0.61 -16.90
CA ILE A 49 8.19 -1.25 -15.60
C ILE A 49 8.96 -2.57 -15.56
N ASN A 50 9.81 -2.74 -14.55
CA ASN A 50 10.54 -3.97 -14.33
C ASN A 50 9.60 -5.08 -13.83
N ILE A 51 9.50 -6.16 -14.57
CA ILE A 51 8.63 -7.30 -14.21
C ILE A 51 9.41 -8.29 -13.34
N ILE A 52 8.82 -8.61 -12.19
CA ILE A 52 9.28 -9.71 -11.32
C ILE A 52 8.19 -10.76 -11.30
N LYS A 53 8.52 -11.96 -11.77
CA LYS A 53 7.56 -13.04 -11.83
C LYS A 53 7.34 -13.66 -10.45
N VAL A 54 6.09 -13.85 -10.06
CA VAL A 54 5.71 -14.56 -8.82
C VAL A 54 6.20 -16.00 -8.87
N LYS A 55 6.91 -16.43 -7.82
CA LYS A 55 7.50 -17.79 -7.69
C LYS A 55 7.18 -18.47 -6.36
N THR A 56 6.15 -18.02 -5.68
CA THR A 56 5.74 -18.49 -4.35
C THR A 56 4.34 -19.10 -4.40
N ASP A 57 3.99 -19.82 -3.36
CA ASP A 57 2.63 -20.33 -3.12
C ASP A 57 1.73 -19.31 -2.40
N LEU A 58 2.26 -18.14 -2.06
CA LEU A 58 1.47 -17.03 -1.52
C LEU A 58 0.55 -16.45 -2.59
N THR A 59 -0.56 -15.88 -2.15
CA THR A 59 -1.59 -15.31 -3.01
C THR A 59 -2.08 -13.96 -2.50
N HIS A 60 -2.68 -13.15 -3.37
CA HIS A 60 -3.30 -11.87 -3.03
C HIS A 60 -2.31 -10.93 -2.31
N TRP A 61 -2.79 -10.29 -1.26
CA TRP A 61 -2.01 -9.35 -0.44
C TRP A 61 -0.82 -9.96 0.30
N TRP A 62 -0.79 -11.29 0.50
CA TRP A 62 0.32 -11.97 1.16
C TRP A 62 1.63 -11.93 0.35
N LEU A 63 1.52 -11.73 -0.97
CA LEU A 63 2.67 -11.56 -1.87
C LEU A 63 3.54 -10.34 -1.51
N LYS A 64 2.99 -9.35 -0.80
CA LYS A 64 3.75 -8.19 -0.31
C LYS A 64 4.90 -8.60 0.62
N LEU A 65 4.73 -9.71 1.37
CA LEU A 65 5.76 -10.20 2.29
C LEU A 65 7.00 -10.69 1.56
N ASP A 66 6.85 -11.31 0.37
CA ASP A 66 8.01 -11.74 -0.42
C ASP A 66 8.90 -10.56 -0.81
N LEU A 67 8.29 -9.40 -1.07
CA LEU A 67 9.03 -8.20 -1.46
C LEU A 67 9.94 -7.68 -0.36
N LEU A 68 9.61 -7.92 0.92
CA LEU A 68 10.47 -7.58 2.05
C LEU A 68 11.81 -8.33 2.03
N LYS A 69 11.85 -9.49 1.38
CA LYS A 69 13.06 -10.30 1.22
C LYS A 69 13.72 -10.10 -0.14
N LEU A 70 12.93 -9.88 -1.19
CA LEU A 70 13.44 -9.68 -2.54
C LEU A 70 14.11 -8.30 -2.72
N PHE A 71 13.69 -7.31 -1.94
CA PHE A 71 14.21 -5.95 -1.97
C PHE A 71 14.90 -5.60 -0.65
N ASP A 72 16.08 -6.17 -0.47
CA ASP A 72 16.90 -6.07 0.73
C ASP A 72 18.01 -5.01 0.64
N LYS A 73 17.95 -4.13 -0.37
CA LYS A 73 18.93 -3.05 -0.59
C LYS A 73 18.25 -1.75 -0.99
N GLY A 74 18.74 -0.66 -0.41
CA GLY A 74 18.28 0.70 -0.69
C GLY A 74 16.90 1.01 -0.11
N GLU A 75 16.37 2.16 -0.48
CA GLU A 75 15.03 2.59 -0.06
C GLU A 75 13.97 1.95 -0.97
N ASN A 76 12.98 1.34 -0.35
CA ASN A 76 11.89 0.60 -1.00
C ASN A 76 10.54 1.16 -0.56
N ILE A 77 9.64 1.40 -1.51
CA ILE A 77 8.27 1.82 -1.25
C ILE A 77 7.33 0.95 -2.08
N LEU A 78 6.41 0.30 -1.40
CA LEU A 78 5.35 -0.49 -2.03
C LEU A 78 4.04 0.29 -1.96
N PHE A 79 3.34 0.31 -3.08
CA PHE A 79 1.99 0.85 -3.22
C PHE A 79 1.01 -0.24 -3.63
N ASP A 80 -0.20 -0.20 -3.06
CA ASP A 80 -1.35 -0.93 -3.61
C ASP A 80 -1.79 -0.31 -4.95
N LEU A 81 -2.53 -1.08 -5.74
CA LEU A 81 -3.02 -0.64 -7.04
C LEU A 81 -4.29 0.23 -6.94
N ASP A 82 -4.98 0.21 -5.81
CA ASP A 82 -6.23 0.93 -5.56
C ASP A 82 -6.01 2.20 -4.70
N LEU A 83 -5.05 3.00 -5.11
CA LEU A 83 -4.80 4.31 -4.52
C LEU A 83 -4.56 5.37 -5.60
N VAL A 84 -4.72 6.62 -5.24
CA VAL A 84 -4.48 7.77 -6.13
C VAL A 84 -3.38 8.64 -5.53
N ILE A 85 -2.33 8.91 -6.31
CA ILE A 85 -1.30 9.87 -5.92
C ILE A 85 -1.74 11.26 -6.40
N LEU A 86 -1.94 12.16 -5.45
CA LEU A 86 -2.55 13.46 -5.66
C LEU A 86 -1.52 14.57 -5.81
N ASN A 87 -0.47 14.51 -5.00
CA ASN A 87 0.52 15.56 -4.84
C ASN A 87 1.94 14.96 -4.85
N PRO A 88 2.99 15.79 -5.01
CA PRO A 88 4.38 15.35 -4.89
C PRO A 88 4.62 14.50 -3.64
N LEU A 89 5.30 13.36 -3.79
CA LEU A 89 5.55 12.36 -2.73
C LEU A 89 6.71 12.76 -1.79
N GLU A 90 6.96 14.05 -1.62
CA GLU A 90 8.11 14.57 -0.88
C GLU A 90 8.10 14.15 0.59
N ARG A 91 6.95 14.22 1.25
CA ARG A 91 6.82 13.80 2.66
C ARG A 91 7.07 12.30 2.81
N LEU A 92 6.47 11.48 1.95
CA LEU A 92 6.70 10.03 1.97
C LEU A 92 8.16 9.69 1.70
N PHE A 93 8.77 10.31 0.70
CA PHE A 93 10.17 10.04 0.34
C PHE A 93 11.14 10.48 1.43
N SER A 94 10.86 11.54 2.17
CA SER A 94 11.71 12.04 3.25
C SER A 94 11.68 11.21 4.54
N VAL A 95 10.68 10.33 4.71
CA VAL A 95 10.57 9.48 5.91
C VAL A 95 11.80 8.58 6.04
N LYS A 96 12.51 8.68 7.15
CA LYS A 96 13.57 7.74 7.52
C LYS A 96 12.97 6.59 8.33
N THR A 97 13.14 5.39 7.84
CA THR A 97 12.63 4.17 8.47
C THR A 97 13.67 3.55 9.40
N ARG A 98 13.24 2.92 10.48
CA ARG A 98 14.08 2.08 11.37
C ARG A 98 13.71 0.60 11.23
N THR A 99 12.49 0.34 10.84
CA THR A 99 11.93 -0.97 10.51
C THR A 99 10.93 -0.79 9.37
N LEU A 100 10.19 -1.84 8.99
CA LEU A 100 9.06 -1.70 8.07
C LEU A 100 8.10 -0.64 8.60
N SER A 101 7.77 0.34 7.77
CA SER A 101 6.81 1.40 8.09
C SER A 101 5.56 1.25 7.24
N VAL A 102 4.38 1.36 7.86
CA VAL A 102 3.06 1.27 7.21
C VAL A 102 2.19 2.47 7.57
N LEU A 103 1.09 2.65 6.87
CA LEU A 103 0.13 3.70 7.22
C LEU A 103 -0.61 3.37 8.52
N TYR A 104 -0.83 4.41 9.32
CA TYR A 104 -1.78 4.39 10.41
C TYR A 104 -3.17 4.73 9.89
N SER A 105 -4.12 3.81 10.04
CA SER A 105 -5.51 4.01 9.60
C SER A 105 -6.27 4.93 10.55
N GLN A 106 -5.86 6.20 10.65
CA GLN A 106 -6.48 7.21 11.52
C GLN A 106 -8.00 7.34 11.31
N TRP A 107 -8.48 7.08 10.11
CA TRP A 107 -9.90 7.09 9.77
C TRP A 107 -10.70 5.94 10.39
N LYS A 108 -10.03 4.90 10.91
CA LYS A 108 -10.66 3.79 11.62
C LYS A 108 -10.75 4.02 13.13
N GLU A 109 -10.08 5.01 13.69
CA GLU A 109 -10.18 5.32 15.11
C GLU A 109 -11.64 5.58 15.50
N GLY A 110 -12.11 4.99 16.59
CA GLY A 110 -13.50 5.06 17.04
C GLY A 110 -14.44 4.04 16.40
N TYR A 111 -14.07 3.40 15.28
CA TYR A 111 -14.85 2.32 14.68
C TYR A 111 -14.40 0.93 15.15
N ILE A 112 -13.17 0.79 15.64
CA ILE A 112 -12.60 -0.51 16.02
C ILE A 112 -13.11 -0.98 17.35
N LEU A 113 -13.23 -0.08 18.33
CA LEU A 113 -13.63 -0.44 19.71
C LEU A 113 -15.11 -0.89 19.83
N PRO A 114 -16.08 -0.36 19.06
CA PRO A 114 -17.48 -0.82 19.16
C PRO A 114 -17.80 -2.08 18.37
N ARG A 115 -16.94 -2.50 17.41
CA ARG A 115 -17.22 -3.70 16.61
C ARG A 115 -16.75 -4.96 17.32
N ALA A 116 -17.51 -5.39 18.32
CA ALA A 116 -17.35 -6.69 19.01
C ALA A 116 -17.35 -7.91 18.04
N THR A 117 -17.62 -7.70 16.76
CA THR A 117 -17.65 -8.73 15.73
C THR A 117 -16.31 -8.91 14.99
N GLU A 118 -15.35 -7.99 15.10
CA GLU A 118 -14.03 -8.17 14.51
C GLU A 118 -13.09 -8.90 15.47
N ARG A 119 -12.85 -10.18 15.18
CA ARG A 119 -11.99 -11.04 16.01
C ARG A 119 -10.55 -10.51 16.14
N PHE A 120 -10.05 -9.85 15.10
CA PHE A 120 -8.70 -9.27 15.04
C PHE A 120 -8.77 -7.87 14.40
N PRO A 121 -9.00 -6.82 15.18
CA PRO A 121 -9.00 -5.45 14.68
C PRO A 121 -7.61 -5.02 14.24
N THR A 122 -7.53 -4.00 13.39
CA THR A 122 -6.25 -3.38 12.99
C THR A 122 -6.41 -1.89 12.75
N LEU A 123 -5.44 -1.11 13.22
CA LEU A 123 -5.23 0.29 12.90
C LEU A 123 -4.11 0.47 11.86
N TYR A 124 -3.50 -0.62 11.39
CA TYR A 124 -2.52 -0.55 10.32
C TYR A 124 -3.20 -0.69 8.96
N ASN A 125 -2.54 -0.11 7.95
CA ASN A 125 -2.92 -0.26 6.56
C ASN A 125 -1.66 -0.39 5.70
N SER A 126 -1.54 -1.47 4.98
CA SER A 126 -0.41 -1.82 4.13
C SER A 126 -0.54 -1.35 2.69
N SER A 127 -1.45 -0.41 2.40
CA SER A 127 -1.57 0.15 1.04
C SER A 127 -0.36 0.97 0.63
N VAL A 128 0.38 1.49 1.63
CA VAL A 128 1.73 2.03 1.45
C VAL A 128 2.63 1.41 2.51
N MET A 129 3.74 0.82 2.05
CA MET A 129 4.76 0.25 2.92
C MET A 129 6.11 0.84 2.53
N LYS A 130 6.93 1.22 3.53
CA LYS A 130 8.29 1.73 3.28
C LYS A 130 9.29 1.04 4.18
N TRP A 131 10.43 0.65 3.61
CA TRP A 131 11.58 0.08 4.35
C TRP A 131 12.90 0.39 3.64
N THR A 132 13.98 0.27 4.36
CA THR A 132 15.34 0.42 3.84
C THR A 132 16.12 -0.85 4.11
N ASP A 133 16.84 -1.33 3.12
CA ASP A 133 17.68 -2.52 3.22
C ASP A 133 16.91 -3.72 3.82
N THR A 134 17.46 -4.36 4.83
CA THR A 134 16.92 -5.59 5.45
C THR A 134 15.86 -5.36 6.52
N GLN A 135 15.34 -4.13 6.67
CA GLN A 135 14.41 -3.77 7.76
C GLN A 135 13.09 -4.60 7.79
N GLY A 136 12.71 -5.22 6.69
CA GLY A 136 11.54 -6.10 6.63
C GLY A 136 11.82 -7.58 6.92
N HIS A 137 13.09 -7.98 7.08
CA HIS A 137 13.48 -9.40 7.16
C HIS A 137 12.91 -10.12 8.38
N GLU A 138 12.95 -9.50 9.56
CA GLU A 138 12.43 -10.13 10.79
C GLU A 138 10.92 -10.41 10.67
N ILE A 139 10.17 -9.52 10.01
CA ILE A 139 8.73 -9.68 9.76
C ILE A 139 8.48 -10.86 8.82
N TYR A 140 9.25 -10.95 7.74
CA TYR A 140 9.16 -12.05 6.79
C TYR A 140 9.54 -13.39 7.45
N ASP A 141 10.66 -13.42 8.19
CA ASP A 141 11.15 -14.64 8.81
C ASP A 141 10.17 -15.14 9.91
N TYR A 142 9.58 -14.22 10.70
CA TYR A 142 8.51 -14.55 11.64
C TYR A 142 7.27 -15.12 10.92
N PHE A 143 6.86 -14.51 9.81
CA PHE A 143 5.77 -15.01 8.97
C PHE A 143 6.07 -16.41 8.47
N GLN A 144 7.23 -16.66 7.88
CA GLN A 144 7.60 -17.98 7.35
C GLN A 144 7.59 -19.06 8.42
N LYS A 145 8.10 -18.76 9.61
CA LYS A 145 8.10 -19.68 10.75
C LYS A 145 6.70 -20.06 11.22
N ASN A 146 5.73 -19.15 11.09
CA ASN A 146 4.37 -19.29 11.60
C ASN A 146 3.31 -19.26 10.48
N LYS A 147 3.70 -19.53 9.25
CA LYS A 147 2.92 -19.30 8.02
C LYS A 147 1.52 -19.87 8.09
N GLU A 148 1.38 -21.16 8.37
CA GLU A 148 0.08 -21.84 8.39
C GLU A 148 -0.86 -21.22 9.43
N MET A 149 -0.36 -20.96 10.64
CA MET A 149 -1.12 -20.34 11.72
C MET A 149 -1.56 -18.92 11.34
N ILE A 150 -0.66 -18.13 10.75
CA ILE A 150 -0.95 -16.73 10.38
C ILE A 150 -1.98 -16.69 9.25
N LEU A 151 -1.83 -17.52 8.21
CA LEU A 151 -2.77 -17.59 7.09
C LEU A 151 -4.16 -18.07 7.54
N PHE A 152 -4.23 -18.98 8.50
CA PHE A 152 -5.50 -19.44 9.09
C PHE A 152 -6.15 -18.37 9.97
N LYS A 153 -5.35 -17.64 10.75
CA LYS A 153 -5.81 -16.69 11.78
C LYS A 153 -6.26 -15.35 11.20
N TYR A 154 -5.54 -14.82 10.19
CA TYR A 154 -5.72 -13.48 9.70
C TYR A 154 -6.23 -13.42 8.25
N GLN A 155 -7.18 -12.51 8.01
CA GLN A 155 -7.69 -12.21 6.67
C GLN A 155 -6.92 -11.06 6.01
N GLY A 156 -5.61 -10.98 6.19
CA GLY A 156 -4.78 -9.98 5.54
C GLY A 156 -3.58 -9.55 6.35
N ILE A 157 -2.64 -8.98 5.63
CA ILE A 157 -1.35 -8.55 6.16
C ILE A 157 -1.48 -7.45 7.24
N ASP A 158 -2.44 -6.53 7.10
CA ASP A 158 -2.68 -5.46 8.08
C ASP A 158 -2.95 -6.03 9.48
N ARG A 159 -3.79 -7.08 9.54
CA ARG A 159 -4.13 -7.75 10.81
C ARG A 159 -2.94 -8.54 11.37
N TYR A 160 -2.19 -9.20 10.50
CA TYR A 160 -0.95 -9.88 10.88
C TYR A 160 0.03 -8.90 11.52
N LEU A 161 0.36 -7.82 10.83
CA LEU A 161 1.31 -6.82 11.31
C LEU A 161 0.89 -6.14 12.61
N PHE A 162 -0.42 -6.00 12.85
CA PHE A 162 -0.95 -5.33 14.04
C PHE A 162 -1.04 -6.23 15.27
N ASN A 163 -1.33 -7.53 15.07
CA ASN A 163 -1.68 -8.44 16.18
C ASN A 163 -0.57 -9.43 16.54
N GLU A 164 0.48 -9.56 15.73
CA GLU A 164 1.64 -10.42 16.05
C GLU A 164 2.81 -9.60 16.61
N PRO A 165 3.73 -10.23 17.38
CA PRO A 165 4.84 -9.56 18.03
C PRO A 165 5.96 -9.19 17.02
N VAL A 166 5.60 -8.47 15.97
CA VAL A 166 6.54 -7.94 14.97
C VAL A 166 6.63 -6.42 15.12
N GLN A 167 7.82 -5.87 14.95
CA GLN A 167 8.02 -4.43 15.08
C GLN A 167 7.74 -3.73 13.76
N VAL A 168 6.82 -2.77 13.80
CA VAL A 168 6.40 -1.95 12.65
C VAL A 168 6.38 -0.49 13.07
N ASP A 169 7.00 0.39 12.30
CA ASP A 169 6.90 1.83 12.44
C ASP A 169 5.69 2.37 11.66
N LEU A 170 5.25 3.58 12.00
CA LEU A 170 4.13 4.23 11.34
C LEU A 170 4.59 5.38 10.46
N LEU A 171 4.08 5.43 9.25
CA LEU A 171 4.20 6.58 8.38
C LEU A 171 3.39 7.76 8.94
N PRO A 172 3.84 9.01 8.71
CA PRO A 172 3.10 10.21 9.14
C PRO A 172 1.65 10.19 8.63
N THR A 173 0.71 10.54 9.51
CA THR A 173 -0.72 10.55 9.17
C THR A 173 -1.10 11.58 8.11
N SER A 174 -0.22 12.56 7.85
CA SER A 174 -0.37 13.56 6.79
C SER A 174 -0.09 13.03 5.38
N ILE A 175 0.37 11.80 5.21
CA ILE A 175 0.68 11.21 3.91
C ILE A 175 -0.59 10.79 3.18
N ALA A 176 -1.49 10.07 3.87
CA ALA A 176 -2.65 9.45 3.22
C ALA A 176 -3.95 9.60 4.00
N TYR A 177 -5.05 9.60 3.26
CA TYR A 177 -6.41 9.53 3.80
C TYR A 177 -7.26 8.50 3.06
N SER A 178 -8.39 8.12 3.65
CA SER A 178 -9.34 7.21 3.04
C SER A 178 -10.38 7.97 2.22
N TYR A 179 -10.65 7.53 0.99
CA TYR A 179 -11.72 8.09 0.16
C TYR A 179 -13.08 8.09 0.88
N TRP A 180 -13.43 6.96 1.52
CA TRP A 180 -14.74 6.79 2.15
C TRP A 180 -14.86 7.37 3.55
N GLN A 181 -13.78 7.32 4.33
CA GLN A 181 -13.80 7.67 5.75
C GLN A 181 -13.10 9.00 6.03
N GLY A 182 -12.49 9.61 5.01
CA GLY A 182 -11.74 10.87 5.15
C GLY A 182 -10.52 10.71 6.04
N VAL A 183 -10.43 11.59 7.01
CA VAL A 183 -9.46 11.57 8.10
C VAL A 183 -10.19 11.34 9.42
N ARG A 184 -9.45 11.32 10.52
CA ARG A 184 -9.97 11.06 11.85
C ARG A 184 -11.25 11.86 12.15
N PHE A 185 -12.36 11.15 12.35
CA PHE A 185 -13.66 11.68 12.83
C PHE A 185 -14.26 12.89 12.10
N SER A 186 -13.76 13.25 10.94
CA SER A 186 -14.29 14.43 10.25
C SER A 186 -15.53 14.05 9.43
N LYS A 187 -16.70 14.34 9.95
CA LYS A 187 -17.97 14.27 9.21
C LYS A 187 -18.10 15.33 8.12
N ASP A 188 -17.29 16.39 8.21
CA ASP A 188 -17.43 17.59 7.37
C ASP A 188 -16.40 17.68 6.24
N THR A 189 -15.41 16.76 6.20
CA THR A 189 -14.40 16.72 5.15
C THR A 189 -14.78 15.70 4.08
N THR A 190 -15.07 16.20 2.89
CA THR A 190 -15.24 15.31 1.72
C THR A 190 -13.87 14.87 1.20
N PRO A 191 -13.77 13.70 0.55
CA PRO A 191 -12.54 13.24 -0.09
C PRO A 191 -11.94 14.29 -1.03
N GLU A 192 -12.79 15.06 -1.69
CA GLU A 192 -12.40 16.11 -2.61
C GLU A 192 -11.71 17.29 -1.93
N LYS A 193 -12.16 17.69 -0.73
CA LYS A 193 -11.52 18.76 0.06
C LYS A 193 -10.12 18.36 0.55
N LEU A 194 -9.93 17.09 0.89
CA LEU A 194 -8.66 16.58 1.42
C LEU A 194 -7.57 16.43 0.35
N ARG A 195 -7.92 16.41 -0.93
CA ARG A 195 -6.96 16.15 -2.02
C ARG A 195 -5.79 17.14 -2.10
N ASN A 196 -5.95 18.36 -1.58
CA ASN A 196 -4.89 19.36 -1.59
C ASN A 196 -3.90 19.22 -0.43
N ASP A 197 -4.30 18.54 0.65
CA ASP A 197 -3.53 18.46 1.89
C ASP A 197 -2.72 17.17 2.02
N TYR A 198 -3.11 16.15 1.25
CA TYR A 198 -2.54 14.81 1.31
C TYR A 198 -1.83 14.42 0.02
N GLU A 199 -0.81 13.57 0.13
CA GLU A 199 -0.11 13.04 -1.03
C GLU A 199 -0.89 11.90 -1.69
N ILE A 200 -1.63 11.11 -0.89
CA ILE A 200 -2.27 9.87 -1.33
C ILE A 200 -3.71 9.79 -0.84
N CYS A 201 -4.62 9.39 -1.73
CA CYS A 201 -5.97 8.96 -1.41
C CYS A 201 -6.09 7.45 -1.60
N ILE A 202 -6.55 6.73 -0.55
CA ILE A 202 -6.75 5.28 -0.61
C ILE A 202 -8.20 4.99 -0.98
N LEU A 203 -8.37 4.25 -2.06
CA LEU A 203 -9.68 3.82 -2.55
C LEU A 203 -10.06 2.48 -1.88
N ASN A 204 -10.53 2.53 -0.66
CA ASN A 204 -10.97 1.34 0.08
C ASN A 204 -12.49 1.07 -0.11
N HIS A 205 -12.96 -0.11 0.30
CA HIS A 205 -14.37 -0.53 0.26
C HIS A 205 -15.05 -0.56 -1.12
N GLY A 206 -14.38 -1.12 -2.14
CA GLY A 206 -15.02 -1.39 -3.43
C GLY A 206 -15.12 -0.19 -4.37
N SER A 207 -14.20 0.70 -4.25
CA SER A 207 -14.10 1.99 -4.93
C SER A 207 -13.85 1.96 -6.44
N LYS A 208 -13.83 0.81 -7.11
CA LYS A 208 -13.72 0.73 -8.58
C LYS A 208 -14.70 1.65 -9.32
N GLN A 209 -15.87 1.91 -8.73
CA GLN A 209 -16.86 2.82 -9.32
C GLN A 209 -16.45 4.30 -9.16
N GLN A 210 -15.62 4.64 -8.18
CA GLN A 210 -15.20 6.02 -7.94
C GLN A 210 -14.17 6.49 -8.96
N GLU A 211 -13.41 5.57 -9.53
CA GLU A 211 -12.42 5.82 -10.59
C GLU A 211 -13.05 6.46 -11.82
N ILE A 212 -14.30 6.11 -12.12
CA ILE A 212 -15.01 6.51 -13.34
C ILE A 212 -15.88 7.75 -13.10
N ASN A 213 -16.49 7.89 -11.92
CA ASN A 213 -17.58 8.82 -11.67
C ASN A 213 -17.25 9.99 -10.76
N SER A 214 -15.98 10.16 -10.37
CA SER A 214 -15.55 11.21 -9.47
C SER A 214 -14.33 11.98 -9.99
N TRP A 215 -13.86 12.96 -9.21
CA TRP A 215 -12.63 13.69 -9.44
C TRP A 215 -11.37 12.77 -9.53
N VAL A 216 -11.43 11.55 -9.07
CA VAL A 216 -10.35 10.54 -9.15
C VAL A 216 -9.87 10.35 -10.59
N LYS A 217 -10.77 10.36 -11.56
CA LYS A 217 -10.46 10.25 -12.98
C LYS A 217 -9.45 11.30 -13.49
N ASP A 218 -9.41 12.48 -12.84
CA ASP A 218 -8.53 13.58 -13.26
C ASP A 218 -7.05 13.31 -12.87
N TYR A 219 -6.83 12.42 -11.91
CA TYR A 219 -5.52 11.99 -11.43
C TYR A 219 -5.12 10.62 -11.98
N TRP A 220 -6.11 9.79 -12.30
CA TRP A 220 -5.92 8.40 -12.72
C TRP A 220 -5.76 8.30 -14.23
N ILE A 221 -4.69 8.85 -14.73
CA ILE A 221 -4.34 8.91 -16.16
C ILE A 221 -3.10 8.06 -16.45
N GLU A 222 -3.01 7.52 -17.67
CA GLU A 222 -1.82 6.86 -18.21
C GLU A 222 -0.79 7.88 -18.71
#